data_d31891e7e548d81f05bac7f147ede5d5
#
_entry.id   d31891e7e548d81f05bac7f147ede5d5
#
_cell.length_a   1.000
_cell.length_b   1.000
_cell.length_c   1.000
_cell.angle_alpha   90.00
_cell.angle_beta   90.00
_cell.angle_gamma   90.00
#
_symmetry.space_group_name_H-M   'P 1'
#
loop_
_entity.id
_entity.type
_entity.pdbx_description
1 polymer ?
#
loop_
_entity_poly.entity_id
_entity_poly.type
_entity_poly.pdbx_seq_one_letter_code
_entity_poly.pdbx_strand_id
1 'polypeptide(L)'
;MASKIGYLAQVFPHLTMTFVYREVMALRSFGLDVETFATWQPKITELSEEAKPLVQDTFYIFPLNWLQFFLSHVVFLFTRPRRYLSTLWFCLTRYHSSFKNRWRTTMHFAQAVYLAQAVERSHIQHLHVHFALNATTLAMVISRLSDISFSFTAHANDIFANPILLPEKIKAAQFVIVISEFNRKFLQTIVPDHVIAQKTHVVHCGIDVTAFAPPSKVIHDQPLMLAVGRLVEKKGYPHLIRACKVLVQQGYRFECLIIGGGPEEQRLQQLVIDHHLEDYVRLEGVVFQEKMKDYLSRADICVLPCVVASDQDMDGIPNTLMEAMAMEIPVVSTTISGIPELIEHEKTGLLVPPENEEALAEALARLLDDDTLRRVLGTAGRKKVVAEFEIEKNSRVLLDIFNMYLDNELNLNPELSQAELSSSLSKDMYI
;
A
#
# COMPACT_ATOMS: atom_id res chain seq x y z
N MET A 1 24.67 -19.86 1.10
CA MET A 1 24.63 -18.63 0.27
C MET A 1 23.41 -17.87 0.71
N ALA A 2 23.47 -16.55 0.88
CA ALA A 2 22.27 -15.77 1.18
C ALA A 2 21.24 -15.94 0.05
N SER A 3 19.96 -16.11 0.40
CA SER A 3 18.90 -16.28 -0.57
C SER A 3 18.74 -15.01 -1.41
N LYS A 4 18.65 -15.16 -2.74
CA LYS A 4 18.44 -14.06 -3.66
C LYS A 4 16.97 -13.91 -4.00
N ILE A 5 16.40 -12.73 -3.74
CA ILE A 5 14.97 -12.44 -3.89
C ILE A 5 14.74 -11.49 -5.07
N GLY A 6 13.73 -11.77 -5.89
CA GLY A 6 13.26 -10.86 -6.92
C GLY A 6 12.03 -10.08 -6.44
N TYR A 7 12.06 -8.75 -6.51
CA TYR A 7 10.87 -7.90 -6.33
C TYR A 7 10.23 -7.61 -7.67
N LEU A 8 8.96 -7.99 -7.84
CA LEU A 8 8.23 -7.81 -9.09
C LEU A 8 7.09 -6.82 -8.93
N ALA A 9 7.05 -5.81 -9.79
CA ALA A 9 5.99 -4.80 -9.82
C ALA A 9 5.46 -4.55 -11.24
N GLN A 10 4.32 -3.88 -11.36
CA GLN A 10 3.83 -3.46 -12.68
C GLN A 10 4.65 -2.29 -13.25
N VAL A 11 4.95 -1.31 -12.40
CA VAL A 11 5.85 -0.18 -12.65
C VAL A 11 6.74 -0.03 -11.43
N PHE A 12 8.05 0.08 -11.59
CA PHE A 12 8.97 0.27 -10.48
C PHE A 12 10.19 1.10 -10.89
N PRO A 13 10.63 2.02 -10.03
CA PRO A 13 9.94 2.56 -8.86
C PRO A 13 8.68 3.36 -9.28
N HIS A 14 7.79 3.69 -8.33
CA HIS A 14 6.54 4.38 -8.65
C HIS A 14 6.31 5.58 -7.72
N LEU A 15 5.85 6.70 -8.29
CA LEU A 15 5.67 7.99 -7.59
C LEU A 15 4.80 7.88 -6.33
N THR A 16 3.67 7.18 -6.41
CA THR A 16 2.68 7.09 -5.31
C THR A 16 2.85 5.84 -4.44
N MET A 17 3.80 4.95 -4.78
CA MET A 17 4.07 3.71 -4.04
C MET A 17 5.45 3.77 -3.40
N THR A 18 5.73 4.87 -2.70
CA THR A 18 7.05 5.15 -2.10
C THR A 18 7.46 4.10 -1.09
N PHE A 19 6.49 3.54 -0.36
CA PHE A 19 6.73 2.47 0.60
C PHE A 19 7.32 1.20 -0.04
N VAL A 20 7.00 0.87 -1.30
CA VAL A 20 7.53 -0.32 -1.98
C VAL A 20 9.03 -0.19 -2.24
N TYR A 21 9.47 0.93 -2.83
CA TYR A 21 10.89 1.08 -3.13
C TYR A 21 11.72 1.36 -1.86
N ARG A 22 11.15 2.01 -0.85
CA ARG A 22 11.81 2.19 0.45
C ARG A 22 11.96 0.87 1.20
N GLU A 23 10.97 -0.02 1.14
CA GLU A 23 11.07 -1.38 1.65
C GLU A 23 12.22 -2.15 0.98
N VAL A 24 12.32 -2.09 -0.35
CA VAL A 24 13.44 -2.68 -1.10
C VAL A 24 14.79 -2.10 -0.65
N MET A 25 14.88 -0.78 -0.49
CA MET A 25 16.12 -0.13 -0.01
C MET A 25 16.47 -0.56 1.42
N ALA A 26 15.48 -0.65 2.32
CA ALA A 26 15.68 -1.11 3.69
C ALA A 26 16.17 -2.57 3.72
N LEU A 27 15.55 -3.47 2.96
CA LEU A 27 15.96 -4.87 2.88
C LEU A 27 17.38 -5.02 2.33
N ARG A 28 17.74 -4.25 1.30
CA ARG A 28 19.13 -4.19 0.78
C ARG A 28 20.11 -3.70 1.84
N SER A 29 19.75 -2.69 2.64
CA SER A 29 20.61 -2.18 3.73
C SER A 29 20.83 -3.21 4.85
N PHE A 30 19.89 -4.15 5.02
CA PHE A 30 20.03 -5.29 5.95
C PHE A 30 20.85 -6.45 5.37
N GLY A 31 21.35 -6.31 4.14
CA GLY A 31 22.20 -7.31 3.49
C GLY A 31 21.44 -8.37 2.68
N LEU A 32 20.14 -8.23 2.48
CA LEU A 32 19.39 -9.11 1.59
C LEU A 32 19.71 -8.78 0.12
N ASP A 33 20.05 -9.81 -0.67
CA ASP A 33 20.27 -9.65 -2.11
C ASP A 33 18.92 -9.56 -2.83
N VAL A 34 18.52 -8.33 -3.17
CA VAL A 34 17.24 -8.03 -3.82
C VAL A 34 17.47 -7.49 -5.22
N GLU A 35 16.97 -8.20 -6.23
CA GLU A 35 16.91 -7.74 -7.62
C GLU A 35 15.48 -7.30 -7.98
N THR A 36 15.34 -6.25 -8.77
CA THR A 36 14.03 -5.66 -9.08
C THR A 36 13.63 -5.91 -10.53
N PHE A 37 12.35 -6.27 -10.72
CA PHE A 37 11.73 -6.57 -11.99
C PHE A 37 10.44 -5.77 -12.15
N ALA A 38 10.19 -5.25 -13.35
CA ALA A 38 8.92 -4.57 -13.60
C ALA A 38 8.42 -4.81 -15.03
N THR A 39 7.10 -4.67 -15.19
CA THR A 39 6.50 -4.74 -16.53
C THR A 39 6.86 -3.51 -17.35
N TRP A 40 6.72 -2.32 -16.77
CA TRP A 40 6.92 -1.04 -17.44
C TRP A 40 7.92 -0.16 -16.71
N GLN A 41 8.70 0.57 -17.50
CA GLN A 41 9.58 1.62 -16.97
C GLN A 41 8.75 2.84 -16.55
N PRO A 42 9.06 3.47 -15.40
CA PRO A 42 8.42 4.71 -14.99
C PRO A 42 8.88 5.90 -15.83
N LYS A 43 8.13 6.99 -15.78
CA LYS A 43 8.60 8.28 -16.29
C LYS A 43 9.58 8.89 -15.28
N ILE A 44 10.84 8.99 -15.67
CA ILE A 44 11.93 9.44 -14.77
C ILE A 44 11.68 10.85 -14.22
N THR A 45 11.03 11.72 -15.00
CA THR A 45 10.70 13.10 -14.60
C THR A 45 9.67 13.19 -13.46
N GLU A 46 8.96 12.11 -13.20
CA GLU A 46 7.94 12.03 -12.13
C GLU A 46 8.50 11.41 -10.84
N LEU A 47 9.75 10.91 -10.84
CA LEU A 47 10.35 10.23 -9.70
C LEU A 47 11.07 11.20 -8.76
N SER A 48 11.06 10.86 -7.46
CA SER A 48 11.93 11.50 -6.46
C SER A 48 13.41 11.19 -6.73
N GLU A 49 14.31 12.05 -6.27
CA GLU A 49 15.76 11.87 -6.47
C GLU A 49 16.26 10.54 -5.86
N GLU A 50 15.70 10.11 -4.73
CA GLU A 50 16.03 8.84 -4.08
C GLU A 50 15.64 7.60 -4.91
N ALA A 51 14.60 7.70 -5.73
CA ALA A 51 14.08 6.59 -6.53
C ALA A 51 14.75 6.44 -7.90
N LYS A 52 15.32 7.52 -8.46
CA LYS A 52 15.92 7.52 -9.81
C LYS A 52 17.02 6.45 -10.00
N PRO A 53 17.94 6.21 -9.05
CA PRO A 53 18.97 5.18 -9.23
C PRO A 53 18.39 3.78 -9.42
N LEU A 54 17.26 3.46 -8.79
CA LEU A 54 16.61 2.15 -8.88
C LEU A 54 16.14 1.79 -10.29
N VAL A 55 15.93 2.79 -11.16
CA VAL A 55 15.55 2.57 -12.55
C VAL A 55 16.63 1.81 -13.33
N GLN A 56 17.89 2.09 -13.06
CA GLN A 56 19.02 1.43 -13.76
C GLN A 56 19.22 -0.02 -13.28
N ASP A 57 18.86 -0.32 -12.03
CA ASP A 57 19.02 -1.64 -11.42
C ASP A 57 17.81 -2.57 -11.67
N THR A 58 16.79 -2.09 -12.39
CA THR A 58 15.54 -2.82 -12.59
C THR A 58 15.48 -3.45 -13.98
N PHE A 59 15.16 -4.73 -14.06
CA PHE A 59 14.84 -5.39 -15.32
C PHE A 59 13.41 -5.04 -15.76
N TYR A 60 13.23 -4.56 -16.99
CA TYR A 60 11.92 -4.23 -17.56
C TYR A 60 11.51 -5.20 -18.67
N ILE A 61 10.26 -5.65 -18.65
CA ILE A 61 9.69 -6.45 -19.74
C ILE A 61 9.57 -5.60 -21.02
N PHE A 62 9.12 -4.35 -20.87
CA PHE A 62 8.96 -3.45 -21.99
C PHE A 62 9.97 -2.28 -21.96
N PRO A 63 10.55 -1.93 -23.14
CA PRO A 63 10.27 -2.44 -24.49
C PRO A 63 10.70 -3.90 -24.68
N LEU A 64 9.85 -4.67 -25.35
CA LEU A 64 10.02 -6.11 -25.49
C LEU A 64 11.15 -6.43 -26.50
N ASN A 65 12.09 -7.28 -26.11
CA ASN A 65 13.03 -7.91 -27.03
C ASN A 65 12.33 -9.12 -27.69
N TRP A 66 11.78 -8.92 -28.88
CA TRP A 66 10.98 -9.91 -29.59
C TRP A 66 11.73 -11.22 -29.85
N LEU A 67 13.03 -11.15 -30.17
CA LEU A 67 13.83 -12.36 -30.40
C LEU A 67 13.94 -13.19 -29.13
N GLN A 68 14.32 -12.58 -28.02
CA GLN A 68 14.42 -13.25 -26.73
C GLN A 68 13.06 -13.76 -26.24
N PHE A 69 11.99 -12.97 -26.48
CA PHE A 69 10.63 -13.38 -26.15
C PHE A 69 10.25 -14.68 -26.84
N PHE A 70 10.41 -14.79 -28.17
CA PHE A 70 10.11 -16.02 -28.89
C PHE A 70 11.02 -17.18 -28.49
N LEU A 71 12.31 -16.91 -28.30
CA LEU A 71 13.26 -17.93 -27.86
C LEU A 71 12.89 -18.49 -26.48
N SER A 72 12.44 -17.64 -25.55
CA SER A 72 11.97 -18.09 -24.23
C SER A 72 10.81 -19.08 -24.35
N HIS A 73 9.82 -18.78 -25.20
CA HIS A 73 8.70 -19.70 -25.46
C HIS A 73 9.15 -21.03 -26.03
N VAL A 74 10.07 -21.00 -27.01
CA VAL A 74 10.64 -22.21 -27.60
C VAL A 74 11.38 -23.02 -26.52
N VAL A 75 12.25 -22.39 -25.74
CA VAL A 75 13.01 -23.06 -24.67
C VAL A 75 12.06 -23.73 -23.67
N PHE A 76 11.08 -23.02 -23.11
CA PHE A 76 10.15 -23.57 -22.12
C PHE A 76 9.26 -24.68 -22.72
N LEU A 77 8.82 -24.54 -23.96
CA LEU A 77 8.01 -25.54 -24.63
C LEU A 77 8.79 -26.89 -24.84
N PHE A 78 10.07 -26.83 -25.16
CA PHE A 78 10.88 -28.03 -25.40
C PHE A 78 11.54 -28.58 -24.14
N THR A 79 11.94 -27.73 -23.18
CA THR A 79 12.61 -28.21 -21.95
C THR A 79 11.62 -28.62 -20.86
N ARG A 80 10.43 -27.99 -20.80
CA ARG A 80 9.40 -28.21 -19.76
C ARG A 80 8.00 -28.29 -20.35
N PRO A 81 7.72 -29.15 -21.36
CA PRO A 81 6.46 -29.15 -22.13
C PRO A 81 5.23 -29.37 -21.24
N ARG A 82 5.32 -30.24 -20.24
CA ARG A 82 4.19 -30.49 -19.31
C ARG A 82 3.84 -29.24 -18.49
N ARG A 83 4.82 -28.54 -17.92
CA ARG A 83 4.60 -27.30 -17.14
C ARG A 83 4.08 -26.18 -18.06
N TYR A 84 4.66 -26.03 -19.23
CA TYR A 84 4.25 -25.01 -20.20
C TYR A 84 2.78 -25.20 -20.63
N LEU A 85 2.40 -26.38 -21.10
CA LEU A 85 1.05 -26.66 -21.60
C LEU A 85 0.00 -26.66 -20.47
N SER A 86 0.33 -27.21 -19.29
CA SER A 86 -0.61 -27.19 -18.15
C SER A 86 -0.83 -25.78 -17.60
N THR A 87 0.20 -24.93 -17.63
CA THR A 87 0.07 -23.54 -17.20
C THR A 87 -0.69 -22.69 -18.22
N LEU A 88 -0.46 -22.90 -19.52
CA LEU A 88 -1.26 -22.29 -20.58
C LEU A 88 -2.74 -22.71 -20.44
N TRP A 89 -3.01 -24.00 -20.26
CA TRP A 89 -4.36 -24.51 -20.03
C TRP A 89 -5.02 -23.89 -18.80
N PHE A 90 -4.27 -23.76 -17.70
CA PHE A 90 -4.74 -23.08 -16.50
C PHE A 90 -5.17 -21.65 -16.81
N CYS A 91 -4.35 -20.85 -17.51
CA CYS A 91 -4.67 -19.47 -17.86
C CYS A 91 -5.90 -19.34 -18.77
N LEU A 92 -6.14 -20.31 -19.64
CA LEU A 92 -7.26 -20.35 -20.57
C LEU A 92 -8.58 -20.78 -19.92
N THR A 93 -8.52 -21.71 -18.94
CA THR A 93 -9.72 -22.39 -18.42
C THR A 93 -10.20 -21.93 -17.06
N ARG A 94 -9.36 -21.22 -16.28
CA ARG A 94 -9.81 -20.72 -14.97
C ARG A 94 -10.91 -19.70 -15.11
N TYR A 95 -11.77 -19.69 -14.09
CA TYR A 95 -12.89 -18.76 -14.04
C TYR A 95 -12.39 -17.30 -14.01
N HIS A 96 -12.97 -16.50 -14.84
CA HIS A 96 -12.79 -15.07 -14.89
C HIS A 96 -14.17 -14.40 -14.96
N SER A 97 -14.33 -13.30 -14.25
CA SER A 97 -15.56 -12.51 -14.24
C SER A 97 -15.92 -11.91 -15.61
N SER A 98 -14.94 -11.83 -16.53
CA SER A 98 -15.16 -11.34 -17.90
C SER A 98 -14.18 -11.94 -18.91
N PHE A 99 -14.57 -11.91 -20.22
CA PHE A 99 -13.69 -12.30 -21.33
C PHE A 99 -12.42 -11.45 -21.37
N LYS A 100 -12.52 -10.15 -21.05
CA LYS A 100 -11.39 -9.23 -20.98
C LYS A 100 -10.34 -9.71 -19.94
N ASN A 101 -10.79 -10.15 -18.78
CA ASN A 101 -9.89 -10.67 -17.73
C ASN A 101 -9.22 -11.98 -18.16
N ARG A 102 -9.94 -12.86 -18.86
CA ARG A 102 -9.35 -14.10 -19.44
C ARG A 102 -8.26 -13.78 -20.46
N TRP A 103 -8.54 -12.88 -21.38
CA TRP A 103 -7.55 -12.43 -22.36
C TRP A 103 -6.30 -11.82 -21.70
N ARG A 104 -6.50 -10.98 -20.68
CA ARG A 104 -5.37 -10.41 -19.89
C ARG A 104 -4.53 -11.51 -19.24
N THR A 105 -5.15 -12.51 -18.61
CA THR A 105 -4.41 -13.61 -17.99
C THR A 105 -3.61 -14.42 -19.01
N THR A 106 -4.16 -14.63 -20.22
CA THR A 106 -3.43 -15.27 -21.32
C THR A 106 -2.24 -14.42 -21.80
N MET A 107 -2.40 -13.10 -21.88
CA MET A 107 -1.27 -12.21 -22.18
C MET A 107 -0.21 -12.22 -21.05
N HIS A 108 -0.64 -12.31 -19.80
CA HIS A 108 0.29 -12.47 -18.68
C HIS A 108 1.06 -13.79 -18.74
N PHE A 109 0.45 -14.88 -19.25
CA PHE A 109 1.21 -16.12 -19.51
C PHE A 109 2.38 -15.87 -20.46
N ALA A 110 2.14 -15.19 -21.58
CA ALA A 110 3.20 -14.91 -22.54
C ALA A 110 4.32 -14.04 -21.93
N GLN A 111 3.97 -13.00 -21.19
CA GLN A 111 4.93 -12.16 -20.47
C GLN A 111 5.69 -12.94 -19.39
N ALA A 112 5.00 -13.83 -18.66
CA ALA A 112 5.59 -14.62 -17.59
C ALA A 112 6.61 -15.64 -18.11
N VAL A 113 6.40 -16.25 -19.28
CA VAL A 113 7.40 -17.12 -19.91
C VAL A 113 8.69 -16.37 -20.21
N TYR A 114 8.58 -15.15 -20.75
CA TYR A 114 9.74 -14.30 -21.01
C TYR A 114 10.46 -13.89 -19.73
N LEU A 115 9.69 -13.42 -18.73
CA LEU A 115 10.24 -13.00 -17.46
C LEU A 115 10.84 -14.16 -16.67
N ALA A 116 10.24 -15.37 -16.72
CA ALA A 116 10.76 -16.56 -16.05
C ALA A 116 12.20 -16.87 -16.47
N GLN A 117 12.52 -16.73 -17.75
CA GLN A 117 13.89 -16.93 -18.23
C GLN A 117 14.87 -15.89 -17.68
N ALA A 118 14.44 -14.62 -17.54
CA ALA A 118 15.28 -13.59 -16.94
C ALA A 118 15.52 -13.86 -15.45
N VAL A 119 14.45 -14.17 -14.70
CA VAL A 119 14.50 -14.47 -13.27
C VAL A 119 15.38 -15.71 -12.97
N GLU A 120 15.30 -16.75 -13.79
CA GLU A 120 16.17 -17.95 -13.67
C GLU A 120 17.65 -17.62 -13.95
N ARG A 121 17.94 -16.77 -14.95
CA ARG A 121 19.31 -16.32 -15.25
C ARG A 121 19.92 -15.49 -14.13
N SER A 122 19.09 -14.73 -13.41
CA SER A 122 19.49 -13.98 -12.23
C SER A 122 19.64 -14.85 -10.97
N HIS A 123 19.40 -16.16 -11.06
CA HIS A 123 19.43 -17.09 -9.92
C HIS A 123 18.50 -16.70 -8.77
N ILE A 124 17.35 -16.12 -9.09
CA ILE A 124 16.32 -15.77 -8.11
C ILE A 124 15.67 -17.05 -7.58
N GLN A 125 15.56 -17.18 -6.27
CA GLN A 125 14.96 -18.32 -5.60
C GLN A 125 13.49 -18.06 -5.24
N HIS A 126 13.16 -16.80 -4.96
CA HIS A 126 11.83 -16.37 -4.55
C HIS A 126 11.45 -15.03 -5.18
N LEU A 127 10.18 -14.89 -5.58
CA LEU A 127 9.61 -13.63 -6.06
C LEU A 127 8.66 -13.03 -5.03
N HIS A 128 8.92 -11.81 -4.59
CA HIS A 128 7.97 -11.03 -3.80
C HIS A 128 7.29 -9.97 -4.66
N VAL A 129 5.99 -9.76 -4.44
CA VAL A 129 5.18 -8.86 -5.28
C VAL A 129 4.30 -7.98 -4.42
N HIS A 130 4.24 -6.69 -4.70
CA HIS A 130 3.23 -5.83 -4.10
C HIS A 130 1.95 -5.79 -4.94
N PHE A 131 0.81 -5.83 -4.26
CA PHE A 131 -0.54 -5.89 -4.78
C PHE A 131 -0.90 -7.23 -5.45
N ALA A 132 -2.01 -7.82 -5.04
CA ALA A 132 -2.57 -9.04 -5.61
C ALA A 132 -3.16 -8.85 -7.03
N LEU A 133 -2.56 -7.95 -7.85
CA LEU A 133 -3.00 -7.60 -9.20
C LEU A 133 -2.23 -8.38 -10.29
N ASN A 134 -1.91 -7.70 -11.40
CA ASN A 134 -1.30 -8.29 -12.59
C ASN A 134 0.10 -8.86 -12.33
N ALA A 135 0.94 -8.15 -11.58
CA ALA A 135 2.30 -8.59 -11.27
C ALA A 135 2.28 -9.90 -10.45
N THR A 136 1.34 -10.05 -9.50
CA THR A 136 1.15 -11.31 -8.76
C THR A 136 0.63 -12.44 -9.66
N THR A 137 -0.16 -12.11 -10.70
CA THR A 137 -0.51 -13.11 -11.72
C THR A 137 0.72 -13.58 -12.49
N LEU A 138 1.64 -12.67 -12.85
CA LEU A 138 2.91 -13.05 -13.48
C LEU A 138 3.74 -13.95 -12.56
N ALA A 139 3.91 -13.58 -11.28
CA ALA A 139 4.65 -14.40 -10.32
C ALA A 139 4.05 -15.81 -10.12
N MET A 140 2.71 -15.88 -10.00
CA MET A 140 2.01 -17.18 -9.92
C MET A 140 2.24 -18.04 -11.18
N VAL A 141 2.24 -17.44 -12.37
CA VAL A 141 2.50 -18.14 -13.62
C VAL A 141 3.97 -18.58 -13.71
N ILE A 142 4.92 -17.73 -13.31
CA ILE A 142 6.34 -18.05 -13.24
C ILE A 142 6.57 -19.25 -12.31
N SER A 143 5.99 -19.21 -11.11
CA SER A 143 6.09 -20.33 -10.15
C SER A 143 5.55 -21.66 -10.68
N ARG A 144 4.56 -21.63 -11.55
CA ARG A 144 4.06 -22.85 -12.22
C ARG A 144 4.98 -23.35 -13.34
N LEU A 145 5.73 -22.44 -13.98
CA LEU A 145 6.67 -22.76 -15.08
C LEU A 145 8.05 -23.20 -14.57
N SER A 146 8.44 -22.74 -13.39
CA SER A 146 9.77 -22.92 -12.79
C SER A 146 9.66 -23.47 -11.37
N ASP A 147 10.80 -23.66 -10.70
CA ASP A 147 10.86 -24.04 -9.29
C ASP A 147 11.00 -22.82 -8.36
N ILE A 148 10.69 -21.61 -8.87
CA ILE A 148 10.77 -20.37 -8.13
C ILE A 148 9.47 -20.19 -7.35
N SER A 149 9.57 -20.08 -6.03
CA SER A 149 8.43 -19.77 -5.16
C SER A 149 8.05 -18.31 -5.25
N PHE A 150 6.84 -17.94 -4.78
CA PHE A 150 6.45 -16.53 -4.69
C PHE A 150 5.61 -16.23 -3.47
N SER A 151 5.65 -14.97 -3.06
CA SER A 151 4.79 -14.36 -2.05
C SER A 151 4.29 -13.00 -2.54
N PHE A 152 3.31 -12.44 -1.85
CA PHE A 152 2.85 -11.10 -2.19
C PHE A 152 2.32 -10.35 -0.97
N THR A 153 2.41 -9.02 -1.02
CA THR A 153 1.76 -8.12 -0.07
C THR A 153 0.43 -7.65 -0.64
N ALA A 154 -0.66 -7.94 0.07
CA ALA A 154 -2.02 -7.51 -0.26
C ALA A 154 -2.33 -6.19 0.46
N HIS A 155 -2.82 -5.20 -0.28
CA HIS A 155 -3.03 -3.85 0.26
C HIS A 155 -4.52 -3.52 0.50
N ALA A 156 -5.24 -3.07 -0.54
CA ALA A 156 -6.64 -2.64 -0.41
C ALA A 156 -7.40 -2.85 -1.73
N ASN A 157 -7.24 -1.96 -2.70
CA ASN A 157 -7.92 -2.02 -4.00
C ASN A 157 -7.75 -3.37 -4.71
N ASP A 158 -6.62 -4.02 -4.52
CA ASP A 158 -6.24 -5.31 -5.10
C ASP A 158 -7.02 -6.50 -4.51
N ILE A 159 -7.58 -6.34 -3.31
CA ILE A 159 -8.38 -7.38 -2.64
C ILE A 159 -9.86 -7.02 -2.53
N PHE A 160 -10.21 -5.72 -2.42
CA PHE A 160 -11.60 -5.29 -2.23
C PHE A 160 -12.32 -5.08 -3.56
N ALA A 161 -11.73 -4.33 -4.50
CA ALA A 161 -12.44 -3.92 -5.73
C ALA A 161 -12.24 -4.85 -6.92
N ASN A 162 -11.05 -5.44 -7.10
CA ASN A 162 -10.71 -6.22 -8.30
C ASN A 162 -9.91 -7.51 -8.01
N PRO A 163 -10.45 -8.46 -7.27
CA PRO A 163 -9.74 -9.69 -6.86
C PRO A 163 -9.63 -10.72 -7.98
N ILE A 164 -8.81 -10.46 -9.03
CA ILE A 164 -8.62 -11.41 -10.14
C ILE A 164 -7.78 -12.60 -9.66
N LEU A 165 -8.35 -13.81 -9.70
CA LEU A 165 -7.72 -15.07 -9.29
C LEU A 165 -7.14 -15.01 -7.85
N LEU A 166 -7.74 -14.22 -6.97
CA LEU A 166 -7.23 -14.04 -5.62
C LEU A 166 -7.18 -15.34 -4.81
N PRO A 167 -8.21 -16.22 -4.82
CA PRO A 167 -8.13 -17.51 -4.15
C PRO A 167 -7.00 -18.40 -4.69
N GLU A 168 -6.78 -18.41 -6.00
CA GLU A 168 -5.69 -19.17 -6.62
C GLU A 168 -4.32 -18.63 -6.24
N LYS A 169 -4.16 -17.31 -6.20
CA LYS A 169 -2.93 -16.63 -5.78
C LYS A 169 -2.58 -16.96 -4.33
N ILE A 170 -3.54 -16.83 -3.42
CA ILE A 170 -3.34 -17.15 -1.99
C ILE A 170 -2.93 -18.62 -1.82
N LYS A 171 -3.65 -19.53 -2.47
CA LYS A 171 -3.34 -20.97 -2.38
C LYS A 171 -1.97 -21.32 -2.95
N ALA A 172 -1.56 -20.68 -4.05
CA ALA A 172 -0.31 -20.95 -4.75
C ALA A 172 0.90 -20.25 -4.11
N ALA A 173 0.71 -19.10 -3.47
CA ALA A 173 1.76 -18.37 -2.78
C ALA A 173 2.35 -19.19 -1.62
N GLN A 174 3.64 -19.05 -1.39
CA GLN A 174 4.32 -19.63 -0.22
C GLN A 174 3.82 -18.98 1.06
N PHE A 175 3.76 -17.65 1.08
CA PHE A 175 3.11 -16.87 2.11
C PHE A 175 2.49 -15.59 1.52
N VAL A 176 1.66 -14.92 2.30
CA VAL A 176 1.00 -13.66 1.95
C VAL A 176 1.19 -12.66 3.07
N ILE A 177 1.67 -11.48 2.76
CA ILE A 177 1.68 -10.35 3.67
C ILE A 177 0.37 -9.58 3.51
N VAL A 178 -0.24 -9.19 4.61
CA VAL A 178 -1.40 -8.28 4.65
C VAL A 178 -1.05 -7.06 5.50
N ILE A 179 -1.49 -5.89 5.07
CA ILE A 179 -1.10 -4.64 5.71
C ILE A 179 -1.90 -4.31 6.99
N SER A 180 -2.89 -5.14 7.33
CA SER A 180 -3.73 -4.94 8.52
C SER A 180 -4.44 -6.23 8.94
N GLU A 181 -4.86 -6.32 10.18
CA GLU A 181 -5.72 -7.38 10.68
C GLU A 181 -7.09 -7.39 9.98
N PHE A 182 -7.59 -6.19 9.62
CA PHE A 182 -8.79 -6.08 8.82
C PHE A 182 -8.65 -6.83 7.48
N ASN A 183 -7.53 -6.63 6.77
CA ASN A 183 -7.25 -7.33 5.53
C ASN A 183 -7.19 -8.86 5.74
N ARG A 184 -6.56 -9.31 6.83
CA ARG A 184 -6.48 -10.74 7.16
C ARG A 184 -7.88 -11.33 7.34
N LYS A 185 -8.74 -10.66 8.13
CA LYS A 185 -10.13 -11.08 8.34
C LYS A 185 -10.93 -11.07 7.04
N PHE A 186 -10.70 -10.08 6.18
CA PHE A 186 -11.35 -10.04 4.87
C PHE A 186 -10.94 -11.24 3.99
N LEU A 187 -9.66 -11.61 3.95
CA LEU A 187 -9.21 -12.78 3.18
C LEU A 187 -9.81 -14.09 3.72
N GLN A 188 -10.16 -14.19 5.01
CA GLN A 188 -10.86 -15.35 5.58
C GLN A 188 -12.27 -15.53 4.96
N THR A 189 -12.89 -14.49 4.45
CA THR A 189 -14.16 -14.60 3.72
C THR A 189 -14.01 -15.17 2.31
N ILE A 190 -12.76 -15.20 1.77
CA ILE A 190 -12.47 -15.59 0.39
C ILE A 190 -11.90 -17.01 0.30
N VAL A 191 -11.07 -17.40 1.26
CA VAL A 191 -10.45 -18.74 1.34
C VAL A 191 -10.61 -19.31 2.74
N PRO A 192 -10.56 -20.66 2.91
CA PRO A 192 -10.72 -21.30 4.22
C PRO A 192 -9.73 -20.77 5.27
N ASP A 193 -10.21 -20.61 6.51
CA ASP A 193 -9.46 -20.05 7.65
C ASP A 193 -8.10 -20.71 7.88
N HIS A 194 -8.00 -22.04 7.75
CA HIS A 194 -6.74 -22.74 7.92
C HIS A 194 -5.67 -22.33 6.90
N VAL A 195 -6.06 -21.98 5.66
CA VAL A 195 -5.14 -21.48 4.63
C VAL A 195 -4.63 -20.11 5.01
N ILE A 196 -5.52 -19.23 5.52
CA ILE A 196 -5.15 -17.89 5.96
C ILE A 196 -4.24 -17.97 7.19
N ALA A 197 -4.60 -18.77 8.20
CA ALA A 197 -3.81 -18.92 9.42
C ALA A 197 -2.38 -19.44 9.17
N GLN A 198 -2.22 -20.32 8.16
CA GLN A 198 -0.91 -20.89 7.85
C GLN A 198 -0.01 -20.02 6.96
N LYS A 199 -0.62 -19.15 6.14
CA LYS A 199 0.10 -18.45 5.08
C LYS A 199 0.15 -16.94 5.23
N THR A 200 -0.64 -16.32 6.10
CA THR A 200 -0.72 -14.87 6.18
C THR A 200 -0.01 -14.31 7.38
N HIS A 201 0.78 -13.26 7.15
CA HIS A 201 1.45 -12.46 8.17
C HIS A 201 0.99 -11.02 8.05
N VAL A 202 0.73 -10.37 9.17
CA VAL A 202 0.41 -8.93 9.20
C VAL A 202 1.69 -8.15 9.33
N VAL A 203 2.00 -7.33 8.33
CA VAL A 203 3.10 -6.37 8.34
C VAL A 203 2.56 -5.06 7.79
N HIS A 204 2.50 -4.05 8.63
CA HIS A 204 2.01 -2.74 8.21
C HIS A 204 2.95 -2.09 7.19
N CYS A 205 2.38 -1.32 6.26
CA CYS A 205 3.19 -0.43 5.44
C CYS A 205 3.90 0.57 6.35
N GLY A 206 5.20 0.74 6.15
CA GLY A 206 6.00 1.65 6.93
C GLY A 206 6.20 3.00 6.26
N ILE A 207 6.49 4.02 7.06
CA ILE A 207 6.97 5.33 6.61
C ILE A 207 8.33 5.63 7.21
N ASP A 208 9.08 6.52 6.58
CA ASP A 208 10.33 7.06 7.11
C ASP A 208 10.00 8.18 8.12
N VAL A 209 10.01 7.83 9.39
CA VAL A 209 9.68 8.76 10.49
C VAL A 209 10.73 9.84 10.69
N THR A 210 11.93 9.68 10.15
CA THR A 210 13.00 10.71 10.17
C THR A 210 12.76 11.75 9.09
N ALA A 211 12.28 11.32 7.94
CA ALA A 211 11.88 12.20 6.86
C ALA A 211 10.65 13.06 7.22
N PHE A 212 9.75 12.55 8.09
CA PHE A 212 8.58 13.25 8.60
C PHE A 212 8.75 13.62 10.09
N ALA A 213 9.85 14.32 10.39
CA ALA A 213 10.08 14.84 11.74
C ALA A 213 9.16 16.04 12.03
N PRO A 214 8.73 16.23 13.29
CA PRO A 214 7.92 17.40 13.67
C PRO A 214 8.60 18.70 13.29
N PRO A 215 7.89 19.62 12.61
CA PRO A 215 8.44 20.92 12.23
C PRO A 215 8.50 21.86 13.43
N SER A 216 9.27 22.93 13.32
CA SER A 216 9.07 24.10 14.17
C SER A 216 7.67 24.67 13.90
N LYS A 217 6.87 24.84 14.95
CA LYS A 217 5.47 25.27 14.80
C LYS A 217 5.40 26.64 14.11
N VAL A 218 4.67 26.70 13.01
CA VAL A 218 4.33 27.95 12.33
C VAL A 218 2.98 28.41 12.90
N ILE A 219 2.91 29.64 13.38
CA ILE A 219 1.67 30.25 13.87
C ILE A 219 0.97 30.90 12.68
N HIS A 220 -0.27 30.52 12.45
CA HIS A 220 -1.14 31.07 11.41
C HIS A 220 -2.26 31.92 12.05
N ASP A 221 -2.76 32.89 11.29
CA ASP A 221 -3.90 33.71 11.72
C ASP A 221 -5.20 32.91 11.84
N GLN A 222 -5.30 31.83 11.06
CA GLN A 222 -6.42 30.89 11.08
C GLN A 222 -5.88 29.44 11.05
N PRO A 223 -6.51 28.50 11.79
CA PRO A 223 -6.12 27.09 11.75
C PRO A 223 -6.24 26.51 10.34
N LEU A 224 -5.23 25.71 9.93
CA LEU A 224 -5.19 25.02 8.65
C LEU A 224 -5.57 23.54 8.82
N MET A 225 -6.70 23.15 8.23
CA MET A 225 -7.08 21.76 8.03
C MET A 225 -6.56 21.28 6.68
N LEU A 226 -5.81 20.18 6.68
CA LEU A 226 -5.20 19.62 5.47
C LEU A 226 -5.79 18.26 5.15
N ALA A 227 -6.21 18.06 3.89
CA ALA A 227 -6.68 16.78 3.37
C ALA A 227 -5.89 16.43 2.11
N VAL A 228 -5.20 15.28 2.10
CA VAL A 228 -4.29 14.90 1.00
C VAL A 228 -4.62 13.53 0.46
N GLY A 229 -4.76 13.44 -0.87
CA GLY A 229 -4.94 12.18 -1.57
C GLY A 229 -5.58 12.35 -2.94
N ARG A 230 -5.68 11.25 -3.69
CA ARG A 230 -6.36 11.28 -4.99
C ARG A 230 -7.83 11.70 -4.82
N LEU A 231 -8.34 12.52 -5.71
CA LEU A 231 -9.74 12.95 -5.69
C LEU A 231 -10.65 11.86 -6.29
N VAL A 232 -10.91 10.84 -5.46
CA VAL A 232 -11.74 9.65 -5.76
C VAL A 232 -12.72 9.40 -4.62
N GLU A 233 -13.82 8.72 -4.91
CA GLU A 233 -14.96 8.50 -4.02
C GLU A 233 -14.54 8.02 -2.61
N LYS A 234 -13.70 7.00 -2.53
CA LYS A 234 -13.28 6.40 -1.25
C LYS A 234 -12.56 7.34 -0.27
N LYS A 235 -12.10 8.50 -0.71
CA LYS A 235 -11.46 9.52 0.15
C LYS A 235 -12.46 10.37 0.92
N GLY A 236 -13.73 10.36 0.53
CA GLY A 236 -14.82 11.00 1.27
C GLY A 236 -14.79 12.53 1.26
N TYR A 237 -14.10 13.18 0.33
CA TYR A 237 -14.02 14.65 0.26
C TYR A 237 -15.38 15.38 0.22
N PRO A 238 -16.45 14.84 -0.41
CA PRO A 238 -17.76 15.46 -0.33
C PRO A 238 -18.27 15.61 1.12
N HIS A 239 -17.97 14.62 1.99
CA HIS A 239 -18.36 14.68 3.42
C HIS A 239 -17.52 15.71 4.17
N LEU A 240 -16.23 15.88 3.84
CA LEU A 240 -15.40 16.96 4.39
C LEU A 240 -15.96 18.34 4.04
N ILE A 241 -16.31 18.57 2.77
CA ILE A 241 -16.84 19.86 2.31
C ILE A 241 -18.17 20.16 3.04
N ARG A 242 -19.07 19.17 3.22
CA ARG A 242 -20.30 19.38 3.97
C ARG A 242 -20.05 19.60 5.46
N ALA A 243 -19.09 18.91 6.07
CA ALA A 243 -18.68 19.19 7.45
C ALA A 243 -18.13 20.62 7.61
N CYS A 244 -17.34 21.12 6.63
CA CYS A 244 -16.90 22.51 6.60
C CYS A 244 -18.07 23.49 6.55
N LYS A 245 -19.15 23.17 5.79
CA LYS A 245 -20.38 23.99 5.81
C LYS A 245 -21.00 24.07 7.21
N VAL A 246 -21.08 22.94 7.92
CA VAL A 246 -21.60 22.89 9.30
C VAL A 246 -20.76 23.79 10.22
N LEU A 247 -19.42 23.71 10.13
CA LEU A 247 -18.50 24.53 10.91
C LEU A 247 -18.67 26.03 10.62
N VAL A 248 -18.81 26.43 9.36
CA VAL A 248 -19.06 27.82 8.97
C VAL A 248 -20.39 28.34 9.53
N GLN A 249 -21.44 27.50 9.49
CA GLN A 249 -22.75 27.87 10.10
C GLN A 249 -22.66 28.03 11.62
N GLN A 250 -21.73 27.35 12.28
CA GLN A 250 -21.43 27.48 13.71
C GLN A 250 -20.52 28.67 14.03
N GLY A 251 -20.03 29.39 13.02
CA GLY A 251 -19.20 30.59 13.17
C GLY A 251 -17.69 30.31 13.25
N TYR A 252 -17.22 29.09 12.97
CA TYR A 252 -15.79 28.79 12.97
C TYR A 252 -15.07 29.50 11.81
N ARG A 253 -13.82 29.89 12.05
CA ARG A 253 -12.89 30.39 11.03
C ARG A 253 -11.72 29.45 10.90
N PHE A 254 -11.45 29.00 9.67
CA PHE A 254 -10.38 28.04 9.32
C PHE A 254 -10.06 28.15 7.83
N GLU A 255 -8.94 27.60 7.42
CA GLU A 255 -8.65 27.25 6.03
C GLU A 255 -8.70 25.71 5.90
N CYS A 256 -9.39 25.18 4.90
CA CYS A 256 -9.38 23.77 4.56
C CYS A 256 -8.76 23.60 3.17
N LEU A 257 -7.59 22.94 3.13
CA LEU A 257 -6.85 22.73 1.90
C LEU A 257 -6.92 21.28 1.48
N ILE A 258 -7.50 21.03 0.29
CA ILE A 258 -7.59 19.68 -0.32
C ILE A 258 -6.53 19.57 -1.40
N ILE A 259 -5.55 18.66 -1.21
CA ILE A 259 -4.43 18.46 -2.12
C ILE A 259 -4.59 17.12 -2.84
N GLY A 260 -4.54 17.16 -4.17
CA GLY A 260 -4.57 16.00 -5.03
C GLY A 260 -5.26 16.28 -6.35
N GLY A 261 -5.24 15.31 -7.24
CA GLY A 261 -5.97 15.31 -8.50
C GLY A 261 -6.80 14.04 -8.64
N GLY A 262 -7.77 14.06 -9.52
CA GLY A 262 -8.60 12.88 -9.77
C GLY A 262 -9.94 13.19 -10.44
N PRO A 263 -10.72 12.14 -10.76
CA PRO A 263 -11.97 12.28 -11.50
C PRO A 263 -13.04 13.08 -10.75
N GLU A 264 -12.97 13.20 -9.43
CA GLU A 264 -13.95 13.95 -8.62
C GLU A 264 -13.67 15.47 -8.58
N GLU A 265 -12.57 15.96 -9.16
CA GLU A 265 -12.11 17.34 -9.00
C GLU A 265 -13.18 18.38 -9.36
N GLN A 266 -13.78 18.26 -10.55
CA GLN A 266 -14.82 19.19 -11.00
C GLN A 266 -16.06 19.17 -10.09
N ARG A 267 -16.47 17.96 -9.66
CA ARG A 267 -17.59 17.76 -8.74
C ARG A 267 -17.33 18.40 -7.38
N LEU A 268 -16.12 18.26 -6.86
CA LEU A 268 -15.74 18.86 -5.57
C LEU A 268 -15.67 20.39 -5.65
N GLN A 269 -15.11 20.94 -6.74
CA GLN A 269 -15.14 22.39 -6.99
C GLN A 269 -16.56 22.93 -7.03
N GLN A 270 -17.47 22.25 -7.75
CA GLN A 270 -18.87 22.66 -7.80
C GLN A 270 -19.53 22.59 -6.42
N LEU A 271 -19.22 21.56 -5.61
CA LEU A 271 -19.76 21.41 -4.26
C LEU A 271 -19.32 22.54 -3.32
N VAL A 272 -18.08 23.04 -3.46
CA VAL A 272 -17.57 24.20 -2.72
C VAL A 272 -18.40 25.44 -3.07
N ILE A 273 -18.65 25.68 -4.36
CA ILE A 273 -19.44 26.82 -4.83
C ILE A 273 -20.90 26.71 -4.36
N ASP A 274 -21.53 25.55 -4.52
CA ASP A 274 -22.94 25.31 -4.13
C ASP A 274 -23.19 25.54 -2.64
N HIS A 275 -22.14 25.38 -1.83
CA HIS A 275 -22.20 25.61 -0.38
C HIS A 275 -21.64 26.97 0.06
N HIS A 276 -21.21 27.83 -0.84
CA HIS A 276 -20.59 29.14 -0.57
C HIS A 276 -19.39 29.05 0.38
N LEU A 277 -18.47 28.12 0.07
CA LEU A 277 -17.29 27.83 0.90
C LEU A 277 -15.97 28.29 0.26
N GLU A 278 -15.99 29.11 -0.79
CA GLU A 278 -14.82 29.54 -1.56
C GLU A 278 -13.77 30.27 -0.69
N ASP A 279 -14.22 30.94 0.37
CA ASP A 279 -13.33 31.60 1.33
C ASP A 279 -12.73 30.66 2.39
N TYR A 280 -13.20 29.41 2.47
CA TYR A 280 -12.83 28.44 3.51
C TYR A 280 -12.16 27.20 2.94
N VAL A 281 -12.58 26.72 1.77
CA VAL A 281 -12.16 25.45 1.20
C VAL A 281 -11.51 25.67 -0.17
N ARG A 282 -10.27 25.24 -0.32
CA ARG A 282 -9.52 25.34 -1.58
C ARG A 282 -9.01 23.98 -2.04
N LEU A 283 -9.18 23.71 -3.34
CA LEU A 283 -8.54 22.57 -4.02
C LEU A 283 -7.24 23.07 -4.65
N GLU A 284 -6.10 22.54 -4.19
CA GLU A 284 -4.75 22.99 -4.61
C GLU A 284 -4.25 22.27 -5.86
N GLY A 285 -4.93 21.17 -6.26
CA GLY A 285 -4.44 20.32 -7.35
C GLY A 285 -3.31 19.37 -6.91
N VAL A 286 -2.55 18.86 -7.87
CA VAL A 286 -1.47 17.90 -7.62
C VAL A 286 -0.22 18.61 -7.13
N VAL A 287 0.30 18.18 -5.98
CA VAL A 287 1.54 18.67 -5.40
C VAL A 287 2.58 17.55 -5.42
N PHE A 288 3.82 17.87 -5.80
CA PHE A 288 4.93 16.92 -5.77
C PHE A 288 5.37 16.62 -4.33
N GLN A 289 5.89 15.41 -4.12
CA GLN A 289 6.22 14.90 -2.79
C GLN A 289 7.22 15.78 -2.03
N GLU A 290 8.17 16.40 -2.72
CA GLU A 290 9.15 17.30 -2.11
C GLU A 290 8.49 18.50 -1.40
N LYS A 291 7.39 19.01 -1.96
CA LYS A 291 6.62 20.13 -1.39
C LYS A 291 5.57 19.68 -0.37
N MET A 292 5.24 18.40 -0.32
CA MET A 292 4.20 17.90 0.59
C MET A 292 4.55 18.13 2.05
N LYS A 293 5.84 18.02 2.40
CA LYS A 293 6.31 18.29 3.76
C LYS A 293 6.05 19.76 4.18
N ASP A 294 6.17 20.71 3.24
CA ASP A 294 5.90 22.13 3.53
C ASP A 294 4.43 22.36 3.85
N TYR A 295 3.52 21.68 3.12
CA TYR A 295 2.09 21.74 3.42
C TYR A 295 1.77 21.08 4.76
N LEU A 296 2.29 19.89 5.02
CA LEU A 296 2.12 19.19 6.29
C LEU A 296 2.68 20.03 7.46
N SER A 297 3.85 20.65 7.30
CA SER A 297 4.48 21.44 8.37
C SER A 297 3.64 22.64 8.83
N ARG A 298 2.72 23.09 7.98
CA ARG A 298 1.81 24.22 8.26
C ARG A 298 0.46 23.74 8.79
N ALA A 299 0.12 22.47 8.67
CA ALA A 299 -1.19 21.96 9.05
C ALA A 299 -1.36 21.89 10.57
N ASP A 300 -2.50 22.38 11.06
CA ASP A 300 -2.92 22.23 12.46
C ASP A 300 -3.73 20.94 12.67
N ILE A 301 -4.42 20.46 11.64
CA ILE A 301 -5.23 19.23 11.63
C ILE A 301 -5.08 18.55 10.27
N CYS A 302 -4.88 17.26 10.26
CA CYS A 302 -5.00 16.45 9.04
C CYS A 302 -6.31 15.65 9.08
N VAL A 303 -7.12 15.76 8.01
CA VAL A 303 -8.43 15.12 7.94
C VAL A 303 -8.58 14.30 6.67
N LEU A 304 -9.03 13.05 6.83
CA LEU A 304 -9.30 12.18 5.69
C LEU A 304 -10.50 11.28 6.02
N PRO A 305 -11.74 11.71 5.72
CA PRO A 305 -12.95 11.00 6.10
C PRO A 305 -13.27 9.89 5.08
N CYS A 306 -12.40 8.90 4.99
CA CYS A 306 -12.52 7.79 4.07
C CYS A 306 -13.88 7.08 4.16
N VAL A 307 -14.38 6.59 3.02
CA VAL A 307 -15.63 5.84 2.89
C VAL A 307 -15.42 4.57 2.08
N VAL A 308 -16.39 3.67 2.10
CA VAL A 308 -16.45 2.58 1.15
C VAL A 308 -17.06 3.11 -0.15
N ALA A 309 -16.34 3.02 -1.25
CA ALA A 309 -16.83 3.49 -2.54
C ALA A 309 -17.93 2.57 -3.11
N SER A 310 -18.66 3.06 -4.09
CA SER A 310 -19.76 2.33 -4.76
C SER A 310 -19.31 1.02 -5.42
N ASP A 311 -18.06 0.93 -5.84
CA ASP A 311 -17.42 -0.29 -6.39
C ASP A 311 -16.77 -1.19 -5.32
N GLN A 312 -17.05 -0.94 -4.03
CA GLN A 312 -16.46 -1.60 -2.86
C GLN A 312 -14.97 -1.30 -2.63
N ASP A 313 -14.36 -0.38 -3.40
CA ASP A 313 -13.02 0.08 -3.09
C ASP A 313 -13.01 0.87 -1.78
N MET A 314 -11.99 0.64 -0.96
CA MET A 314 -11.75 1.37 0.28
C MET A 314 -10.25 1.52 0.52
N ASP A 315 -9.87 2.50 1.32
CA ASP A 315 -8.47 2.60 1.74
C ASP A 315 -8.17 1.51 2.80
N GLY A 316 -6.95 0.99 2.77
CA GLY A 316 -6.42 0.18 3.87
C GLY A 316 -6.02 1.08 5.04
N ILE A 317 -4.74 1.44 5.12
CA ILE A 317 -4.20 2.44 6.04
C ILE A 317 -3.61 3.56 5.19
N PRO A 318 -4.21 4.78 5.18
CA PRO A 318 -3.74 5.88 4.35
C PRO A 318 -2.37 6.42 4.78
N ASN A 319 -1.38 6.42 3.87
CA ASN A 319 -0.03 6.95 4.16
C ASN A 319 -0.06 8.39 4.67
N THR A 320 -0.93 9.24 4.12
CA THR A 320 -1.05 10.65 4.55
C THR A 320 -1.37 10.80 6.04
N LEU A 321 -2.18 9.90 6.60
CA LEU A 321 -2.47 9.92 8.04
C LEU A 321 -1.23 9.50 8.84
N MET A 322 -0.47 8.51 8.39
CA MET A 322 0.80 8.14 9.02
C MET A 322 1.83 9.27 8.95
N GLU A 323 1.95 9.93 7.78
CA GLU A 323 2.83 11.08 7.57
C GLU A 323 2.47 12.25 8.50
N ALA A 324 1.17 12.58 8.61
CA ALA A 324 0.69 13.61 9.52
C ALA A 324 0.96 13.27 10.99
N MET A 325 0.64 12.04 11.41
CA MET A 325 0.91 11.56 12.78
C MET A 325 2.40 11.57 13.09
N ALA A 326 3.27 11.20 12.13
CA ALA A 326 4.72 11.28 12.30
C ALA A 326 5.21 12.71 12.54
N MET A 327 4.51 13.72 12.01
CA MET A 327 4.81 15.13 12.21
C MET A 327 4.09 15.75 13.43
N GLU A 328 3.52 14.92 14.31
CA GLU A 328 2.72 15.34 15.48
C GLU A 328 1.48 16.16 15.13
N ILE A 329 0.96 16.03 13.92
CA ILE A 329 -0.29 16.65 13.50
C ILE A 329 -1.45 15.76 13.94
N PRO A 330 -2.42 16.27 14.72
CA PRO A 330 -3.60 15.50 15.09
C PRO A 330 -4.41 15.13 13.86
N VAL A 331 -4.94 13.90 13.84
CA VAL A 331 -5.66 13.37 12.69
C VAL A 331 -7.12 13.10 13.01
N VAL A 332 -7.99 13.32 12.01
CA VAL A 332 -9.41 12.95 12.02
C VAL A 332 -9.67 12.02 10.82
N SER A 333 -10.27 10.86 11.07
CA SER A 333 -10.65 9.93 10.03
C SER A 333 -11.88 9.12 10.42
N THR A 334 -12.18 8.07 9.67
CA THR A 334 -13.36 7.24 9.88
C THR A 334 -13.01 5.83 10.35
N THR A 335 -14.00 5.10 10.84
CA THR A 335 -13.85 3.75 11.42
C THR A 335 -13.83 2.64 10.37
N ILE A 336 -13.41 2.89 9.12
CA ILE A 336 -13.39 1.87 8.05
C ILE A 336 -12.05 1.15 7.95
N SER A 337 -12.10 -0.07 7.44
CA SER A 337 -10.92 -0.86 7.06
C SER A 337 -9.87 -0.95 8.18
N GLY A 338 -8.60 -0.77 7.85
CA GLY A 338 -7.46 -0.77 8.78
C GLY A 338 -7.21 0.56 9.49
N ILE A 339 -8.01 1.62 9.27
CA ILE A 339 -7.81 2.93 9.89
C ILE A 339 -7.84 2.85 11.42
N PRO A 340 -8.73 2.06 12.07
CA PRO A 340 -8.72 1.90 13.54
C PRO A 340 -7.47 1.20 14.09
N GLU A 341 -6.67 0.53 13.27
CA GLU A 341 -5.39 -0.02 13.70
C GLU A 341 -4.31 1.08 13.79
N LEU A 342 -4.39 2.11 12.94
CA LEU A 342 -3.52 3.28 12.99
C LEU A 342 -3.97 4.27 14.07
N ILE A 343 -5.27 4.60 14.11
CA ILE A 343 -5.82 5.64 14.97
C ILE A 343 -6.65 5.00 16.09
N GLU A 344 -6.20 5.16 17.34
CA GLU A 344 -6.99 4.86 18.52
C GLU A 344 -7.81 6.10 18.90
N HIS A 345 -9.14 5.98 18.79
CA HIS A 345 -10.05 7.10 19.07
C HIS A 345 -9.80 7.74 20.42
N GLU A 346 -9.70 9.07 20.46
CA GLU A 346 -9.42 9.91 21.63
C GLU A 346 -8.04 9.70 22.30
N LYS A 347 -7.19 8.83 21.73
CA LYS A 347 -5.83 8.62 22.22
C LYS A 347 -4.77 9.11 21.26
N THR A 348 -4.86 8.72 19.96
CA THR A 348 -3.87 9.05 18.95
C THR A 348 -4.45 9.85 17.79
N GLY A 349 -5.74 10.15 17.83
CA GLY A 349 -6.51 10.91 16.87
C GLY A 349 -8.01 10.76 17.12
N LEU A 350 -8.83 11.30 16.25
CA LEU A 350 -10.28 11.19 16.34
C LEU A 350 -10.83 10.34 15.19
N LEU A 351 -11.70 9.39 15.54
CA LEU A 351 -12.43 8.55 14.59
C LEU A 351 -13.92 8.88 14.64
N VAL A 352 -14.55 8.99 13.48
CA VAL A 352 -16.00 9.20 13.35
C VAL A 352 -16.60 8.11 12.48
N PRO A 353 -17.92 7.86 12.54
CA PRO A 353 -18.58 6.99 11.57
C PRO A 353 -18.39 7.53 10.15
N PRO A 354 -18.19 6.66 9.14
CA PRO A 354 -18.15 7.11 7.75
C PRO A 354 -19.48 7.75 7.34
N GLU A 355 -19.42 8.66 6.37
CA GLU A 355 -20.59 9.37 5.80
C GLU A 355 -21.43 10.15 6.82
N ASN A 356 -20.84 10.55 7.95
CA ASN A 356 -21.50 11.34 8.99
C ASN A 356 -20.82 12.72 9.11
N GLU A 357 -21.40 13.70 8.42
CA GLU A 357 -20.85 15.07 8.33
C GLU A 357 -20.94 15.81 9.66
N GLU A 358 -21.98 15.57 10.44
CA GLU A 358 -22.20 16.19 11.75
C GLU A 358 -21.13 15.71 12.74
N ALA A 359 -20.91 14.38 12.83
CA ALA A 359 -19.86 13.82 13.68
C ALA A 359 -18.47 14.27 13.25
N LEU A 360 -18.24 14.41 11.93
CA LEU A 360 -16.99 14.94 11.41
C LEU A 360 -16.79 16.40 11.79
N ALA A 361 -17.82 17.23 11.64
CA ALA A 361 -17.79 18.62 12.03
C ALA A 361 -17.55 18.80 13.55
N GLU A 362 -18.22 18.00 14.38
CA GLU A 362 -17.99 17.99 15.84
C GLU A 362 -16.54 17.63 16.21
N ALA A 363 -15.98 16.59 15.60
CA ALA A 363 -14.60 16.18 15.83
C ALA A 363 -13.60 17.28 15.42
N LEU A 364 -13.85 17.94 14.26
CA LEU A 364 -13.03 19.05 13.80
C LEU A 364 -13.18 20.28 14.71
N ALA A 365 -14.41 20.62 15.15
CA ALA A 365 -14.66 21.72 16.07
C ALA A 365 -13.88 21.56 17.38
N ARG A 366 -13.91 20.35 17.98
CA ARG A 366 -13.10 20.03 19.19
C ARG A 366 -11.62 20.33 19.01
N LEU A 367 -11.07 20.01 17.83
CA LEU A 367 -9.66 20.29 17.53
C LEU A 367 -9.42 21.75 17.19
N LEU A 368 -10.38 22.47 16.61
CA LEU A 368 -10.26 23.91 16.36
C LEU A 368 -10.25 24.71 17.66
N ASP A 369 -11.05 24.29 18.66
CA ASP A 369 -11.20 24.98 19.93
C ASP A 369 -10.08 24.68 20.94
N ASP A 370 -9.38 23.53 20.85
CA ASP A 370 -8.47 23.06 21.89
C ASP A 370 -7.06 22.72 21.37
N ASP A 371 -6.16 23.70 21.48
CA ASP A 371 -4.72 23.56 21.17
C ASP A 371 -4.03 22.48 22.00
N THR A 372 -4.48 22.30 23.26
CA THR A 372 -3.90 21.29 24.15
C THR A 372 -4.28 19.90 23.66
N LEU A 373 -5.54 19.68 23.26
CA LEU A 373 -6.00 18.43 22.69
C LEU A 373 -5.25 18.13 21.39
N ARG A 374 -5.07 19.11 20.50
CA ARG A 374 -4.27 18.93 19.27
C ARG A 374 -2.87 18.39 19.59
N ARG A 375 -2.18 19.03 20.53
CA ARG A 375 -0.83 18.66 20.92
C ARG A 375 -0.77 17.27 21.56
N VAL A 376 -1.71 16.95 22.46
CA VAL A 376 -1.76 15.64 23.12
C VAL A 376 -1.97 14.52 22.11
N LEU A 377 -2.95 14.65 21.22
CA LEU A 377 -3.24 13.65 20.19
C LEU A 377 -2.11 13.54 19.17
N GLY A 378 -1.52 14.66 18.74
CA GLY A 378 -0.39 14.66 17.81
C GLY A 378 0.83 13.93 18.37
N THR A 379 1.24 14.28 19.60
CA THR A 379 2.38 13.60 20.25
C THR A 379 2.13 12.10 20.48
N ALA A 380 0.92 11.72 20.90
CA ALA A 380 0.56 10.33 21.05
C ALA A 380 0.51 9.58 19.70
N GLY A 381 -0.01 10.25 18.67
CA GLY A 381 -0.04 9.74 17.30
C GLY A 381 1.36 9.43 16.77
N ARG A 382 2.32 10.35 16.95
CA ARG A 382 3.71 10.11 16.56
C ARG A 382 4.31 8.91 17.28
N LYS A 383 4.10 8.79 18.60
CA LYS A 383 4.61 7.65 19.37
C LYS A 383 4.13 6.32 18.78
N LYS A 384 2.84 6.23 18.42
CA LYS A 384 2.27 5.04 17.80
C LYS A 384 2.89 4.76 16.42
N VAL A 385 3.01 5.76 15.57
CA VAL A 385 3.61 5.59 14.23
C VAL A 385 5.07 5.15 14.33
N VAL A 386 5.87 5.75 15.19
CA VAL A 386 7.27 5.35 15.44
C VAL A 386 7.37 3.92 15.99
N ALA A 387 6.40 3.49 16.80
CA ALA A 387 6.40 2.16 17.38
C ALA A 387 6.01 1.06 16.37
N GLU A 388 4.99 1.30 15.55
CA GLU A 388 4.29 0.26 14.79
C GLU A 388 4.36 0.42 13.26
N PHE A 389 4.64 1.63 12.75
CA PHE A 389 4.59 1.97 11.32
C PHE A 389 5.91 2.54 10.76
N GLU A 390 7.01 2.34 11.46
CA GLU A 390 8.33 2.75 11.01
C GLU A 390 8.87 1.76 9.96
N ILE A 391 9.40 2.28 8.83
CA ILE A 391 9.76 1.47 7.65
C ILE A 391 10.85 0.45 7.95
N GLU A 392 11.88 0.81 8.70
CA GLU A 392 12.98 -0.11 9.00
C GLU A 392 12.54 -1.26 9.90
N LYS A 393 11.68 -0.98 10.91
CA LYS A 393 11.14 -2.01 11.79
C LYS A 393 10.28 -3.01 11.01
N ASN A 394 9.35 -2.50 10.20
CA ASN A 394 8.45 -3.35 9.43
C ASN A 394 9.19 -4.13 8.34
N SER A 395 10.20 -3.51 7.70
CA SER A 395 11.08 -4.23 6.75
C SER A 395 11.94 -5.29 7.45
N ARG A 396 12.30 -5.12 8.73
CA ARG A 396 13.01 -6.14 9.50
C ARG A 396 12.12 -7.35 9.80
N VAL A 397 10.85 -7.09 10.20
CA VAL A 397 9.85 -8.16 10.37
C VAL A 397 9.66 -8.92 9.04
N LEU A 398 9.60 -8.20 7.93
CA LEU A 398 9.49 -8.84 6.61
C LEU A 398 10.73 -9.67 6.26
N LEU A 399 11.93 -9.18 6.58
CA LEU A 399 13.18 -9.94 6.42
C LEU A 399 13.16 -11.25 7.23
N ASP A 400 12.69 -11.20 8.48
CA ASP A 400 12.58 -12.40 9.32
C ASP A 400 11.59 -13.41 8.72
N ILE A 401 10.48 -12.93 8.15
CA ILE A 401 9.52 -13.79 7.42
C ILE A 401 10.19 -14.40 6.18
N PHE A 402 10.95 -13.65 5.39
CA PHE A 402 11.70 -14.21 4.26
C PHE A 402 12.66 -15.29 4.74
N ASN A 403 13.46 -15.04 5.75
CA ASN A 403 14.42 -16.01 6.29
C ASN A 403 13.71 -17.28 6.77
N MET A 404 12.58 -17.15 7.50
CA MET A 404 11.79 -18.30 7.95
C MET A 404 11.35 -19.22 6.80
N TYR A 405 10.92 -18.66 5.68
CA TYR A 405 10.41 -19.44 4.56
C TYR A 405 11.50 -19.94 3.62
N LEU A 406 12.60 -19.18 3.45
CA LEU A 406 13.65 -19.50 2.50
C LEU A 406 14.75 -20.39 3.11
N ASP A 407 15.08 -20.23 4.38
CA ASP A 407 16.02 -21.09 5.08
C ASP A 407 15.43 -22.49 5.35
N ASN A 408 14.10 -22.60 5.51
CA ASN A 408 13.41 -23.89 5.65
C ASN A 408 13.39 -24.72 4.35
N GLU A 409 13.56 -24.12 3.17
CA GLU A 409 13.79 -24.89 1.93
C GLU A 409 15.20 -25.49 1.90
N LEU A 410 16.17 -24.93 2.64
CA LEU A 410 17.53 -25.46 2.76
C LEU A 410 17.65 -26.51 3.89
N ASN A 411 16.80 -26.46 4.90
CA ASN A 411 16.77 -27.36 6.05
C ASN A 411 15.38 -28.00 6.16
N LEU A 412 15.16 -29.14 5.51
CA LEU A 412 13.97 -30.00 5.68
C LEU A 412 13.87 -30.53 7.13
N ASN A 413 13.51 -29.68 8.08
CA ASN A 413 13.20 -30.11 9.44
C ASN A 413 11.92 -29.43 9.95
N PRO A 414 10.81 -30.19 10.21
CA PRO A 414 9.47 -29.59 10.42
C PRO A 414 9.15 -29.13 11.85
N GLU A 415 10.11 -28.93 12.76
CA GLU A 415 9.84 -28.78 14.20
C GLU A 415 10.04 -27.39 14.80
N LEU A 416 10.17 -26.32 14.03
CA LEU A 416 10.09 -24.97 14.61
C LEU A 416 8.66 -24.44 14.52
N SER A 417 7.91 -24.61 15.63
CA SER A 417 6.49 -24.28 15.72
C SER A 417 6.25 -22.75 15.72
N GLN A 418 5.14 -22.35 15.11
CA GLN A 418 4.57 -20.98 15.12
C GLN A 418 4.47 -20.35 16.54
N ALA A 419 4.59 -21.15 17.60
CA ALA A 419 4.57 -20.71 19.01
C ALA A 419 5.81 -19.88 19.40
N GLU A 420 6.98 -20.12 18.78
CA GLU A 420 8.20 -19.35 19.10
C GLU A 420 8.23 -18.00 18.41
N LEU A 421 7.66 -17.89 17.19
CA LEU A 421 7.52 -16.60 16.49
C LEU A 421 6.51 -15.67 17.18
N SER A 422 5.39 -16.19 17.65
CA SER A 422 4.41 -15.40 18.40
C SER A 422 4.97 -14.92 19.74
N SER A 423 5.89 -15.68 20.34
CA SER A 423 6.53 -15.32 21.63
C SER A 423 7.67 -14.33 21.47
N SER A 424 8.40 -14.32 20.36
CA SER A 424 9.44 -13.33 20.07
C SER A 424 8.84 -11.97 19.66
N LEU A 425 7.81 -11.98 18.83
CA LEU A 425 7.08 -10.77 18.40
C LEU A 425 6.32 -10.11 19.56
N SER A 426 5.88 -10.89 20.58
CA SER A 426 5.21 -10.32 21.74
C SER A 426 6.17 -9.81 22.82
N LYS A 427 7.43 -10.26 22.86
CA LYS A 427 8.41 -9.83 23.88
C LYS A 427 9.11 -8.52 23.53
N ASP A 428 9.31 -8.23 22.24
CA ASP A 428 9.94 -6.98 21.81
C ASP A 428 8.94 -5.81 21.64
N MET A 429 7.63 -6.07 21.81
CA MET A 429 6.59 -5.04 21.79
C MET A 429 6.29 -4.42 23.18
N TYR A 430 6.97 -4.89 24.26
CA TYR A 430 6.73 -4.45 25.65
C TYR A 430 7.99 -4.00 26.41
N ILE A 431 9.07 -3.62 25.72
CA ILE A 431 10.22 -2.96 26.39
C ILE A 431 10.44 -1.58 25.81
#